data_46212c42526d51e58627b32fcff242c6
#
_entry.id   46212c42526d51e58627b32fcff242c6
#
_cell.length_a   1.000
_cell.length_b   1.000
_cell.length_c   1.000
_cell.angle_alpha   90.00
_cell.angle_beta   90.00
_cell.angle_gamma   90.00
#
_symmetry.space_group_name_H-M   'P 1'
#
loop_
_entity.id
_entity.type
_entity.pdbx_description
1 polymer ?
#
loop_
_entity_poly.entity_id
_entity_poly.type
_entity_poly.pdbx_seq_one_letter_code
_entity_poly.pdbx_strand_id
1 'polypeptide(L)'
;MFGAMELNKAAKAAPKDVKPLIGCEVYIARESMHQPHSKKNGNGYNHLTLIARNNEGYKNLIQLASSAYTEGFHFRPRIDKELLSKYADGINCLSGCLAGEINQLFKLDKDAEAEQLASDFRDMFGEDHFWLELQRNGIELQDKVNENMVRLAKRTGIPLVATNDIHYLRHEDCQAQD
;
A
#
# COMPACT_ATOMS: atom_id res chain seq x y z
N MET A 1 -7.86 5.95 8.54
CA MET A 1 -7.09 7.19 8.90
C MET A 1 -7.50 7.81 10.24
N PHE A 2 -8.03 7.02 11.17
CA PHE A 2 -8.59 7.53 12.44
C PHE A 2 -7.56 8.24 13.33
N GLY A 3 -6.31 7.76 13.40
CA GLY A 3 -5.26 8.35 14.22
C GLY A 3 -4.50 9.55 13.62
N ALA A 4 -4.88 10.04 12.43
CA ALA A 4 -4.12 11.10 11.74
C ALA A 4 -4.03 12.41 12.55
N MET A 5 -5.11 12.79 13.22
CA MET A 5 -5.14 14.02 14.04
C MET A 5 -4.33 13.87 15.32
N GLU A 6 -4.39 12.71 15.98
CA GLU A 6 -3.59 12.41 17.17
C GLU A 6 -2.10 12.37 16.82
N LEU A 7 -1.72 11.73 15.71
CA LEU A 7 -0.35 11.70 15.22
C LEU A 7 0.20 13.11 14.99
N ASN A 8 -0.57 13.97 14.32
CA ASN A 8 -0.17 15.35 14.06
C ASN A 8 -0.01 16.16 15.36
N LYS A 9 -0.91 15.99 16.35
CA LYS A 9 -0.79 16.63 17.67
C LYS A 9 0.42 16.12 18.43
N ALA A 10 0.64 14.81 18.45
CA ALA A 10 1.79 14.20 19.10
C ALA A 10 3.12 14.65 18.49
N ALA A 11 3.20 14.72 17.16
CA ALA A 11 4.38 15.19 16.45
C ALA A 11 4.72 16.66 16.81
N LYS A 12 3.71 17.54 16.89
CA LYS A 12 3.89 18.95 17.32
C LYS A 12 4.33 19.11 18.77
N ALA A 13 3.93 18.19 19.63
CA ALA A 13 4.29 18.19 21.06
C ALA A 13 5.60 17.45 21.34
N ALA A 14 6.21 16.79 20.37
CA ALA A 14 7.44 16.03 20.54
C ALA A 14 8.62 16.96 20.87
N PRO A 15 9.55 16.53 21.74
CA PRO A 15 10.72 17.35 22.14
C PRO A 15 11.76 17.51 21.01
N LYS A 16 11.62 16.75 19.93
CA LYS A 16 12.41 16.84 18.70
C LYS A 16 11.49 17.14 17.54
N ASP A 17 12.05 17.73 16.50
CA ASP A 17 11.30 17.96 15.25
C ASP A 17 10.95 16.62 14.60
N VAL A 18 9.68 16.26 14.70
CA VAL A 18 9.12 15.04 14.11
C VAL A 18 8.14 15.43 13.02
N LYS A 19 8.44 15.05 11.78
CA LYS A 19 7.56 15.27 10.64
C LYS A 19 6.62 14.06 10.46
N PRO A 20 5.32 14.19 10.79
CA PRO A 20 4.37 13.11 10.55
C PRO A 20 4.08 12.97 9.06
N LEU A 21 4.10 11.75 8.54
CA LEU A 21 3.61 11.40 7.22
C LEU A 21 2.24 10.74 7.36
N ILE A 22 1.23 11.34 6.76
CA ILE A 22 -0.14 10.81 6.82
C ILE A 22 -0.37 9.88 5.65
N GLY A 23 -0.72 8.65 5.94
CA GLY A 23 -0.98 7.63 4.94
C GLY A 23 -2.08 6.66 5.36
N CYS A 24 -2.37 5.73 4.48
CA CYS A 24 -3.32 4.66 4.70
C CYS A 24 -2.90 3.42 3.89
N GLU A 25 -2.91 2.26 4.54
CA GLU A 25 -2.94 1.00 3.80
C GLU A 25 -4.36 0.77 3.30
N VAL A 26 -4.49 0.51 2.01
CA VAL A 26 -5.79 0.29 1.36
C VAL A 26 -5.87 -1.12 0.79
N TYR A 27 -7.09 -1.65 0.71
CA TYR A 27 -7.39 -2.90 0.03
C TYR A 27 -7.80 -2.61 -1.40
N ILE A 28 -7.02 -3.11 -2.37
CA ILE A 28 -7.31 -2.98 -3.81
C ILE A 28 -8.04 -4.23 -4.27
N ALA A 29 -9.28 -4.08 -4.73
CA ALA A 29 -10.03 -5.15 -5.37
C ALA A 29 -9.30 -5.59 -6.66
N ARG A 30 -9.24 -6.89 -6.92
CA ARG A 30 -8.57 -7.42 -8.13
C ARG A 30 -9.28 -7.01 -9.41
N GLU A 31 -10.59 -6.85 -9.32
CA GLU A 31 -11.46 -6.40 -10.41
C GLU A 31 -12.15 -5.10 -9.96
N SER A 32 -13.47 -5.01 -10.03
CA SER A 32 -14.21 -3.86 -9.55
C SER A 32 -14.52 -3.96 -8.05
N MET A 33 -14.43 -2.84 -7.33
CA MET A 33 -14.81 -2.76 -5.92
C MET A 33 -16.31 -3.00 -5.69
N HIS A 34 -17.14 -2.83 -6.72
CA HIS A 34 -18.58 -3.04 -6.65
C HIS A 34 -19.00 -4.52 -6.77
N GLN A 35 -18.05 -5.39 -7.14
CA GLN A 35 -18.34 -6.81 -7.28
C GLN A 35 -17.95 -7.58 -6.01
N PRO A 36 -18.81 -8.50 -5.51
CA PRO A 36 -18.44 -9.41 -4.45
C PRO A 36 -17.34 -10.36 -4.96
N HIS A 37 -16.27 -10.52 -4.19
CA HIS A 37 -15.24 -11.49 -4.54
C HIS A 37 -15.67 -12.92 -4.20
N SER A 38 -15.25 -13.88 -5.02
CA SER A 38 -15.42 -15.30 -4.73
C SER A 38 -14.29 -15.79 -3.82
N LYS A 39 -14.62 -16.43 -2.70
CA LYS A 39 -13.63 -17.07 -1.81
C LYS A 39 -12.74 -18.11 -2.50
N LYS A 40 -13.17 -18.62 -3.68
CA LYS A 40 -12.38 -19.56 -4.49
C LYS A 40 -11.06 -18.95 -5.01
N ASN A 41 -10.96 -17.63 -5.09
CA ASN A 41 -9.80 -16.91 -5.63
C ASN A 41 -8.99 -16.19 -4.53
N GLY A 42 -9.01 -16.67 -3.29
CA GLY A 42 -8.34 -16.06 -2.16
C GLY A 42 -9.10 -14.85 -1.59
N ASN A 43 -8.41 -13.88 -0.96
CA ASN A 43 -9.05 -12.76 -0.27
C ASN A 43 -9.77 -11.76 -1.21
N GLY A 44 -9.56 -11.85 -2.53
CA GLY A 44 -10.20 -10.99 -3.52
C GLY A 44 -9.71 -9.54 -3.53
N TYR A 45 -8.68 -9.23 -2.78
CA TYR A 45 -8.01 -7.92 -2.72
C TYR A 45 -6.52 -8.08 -2.42
N ASN A 46 -5.75 -7.04 -2.72
CA ASN A 46 -4.34 -6.91 -2.37
C ASN A 46 -4.14 -5.64 -1.54
N HIS A 47 -2.97 -5.49 -0.92
CA HIS A 47 -2.61 -4.33 -0.12
C HIS A 47 -1.80 -3.33 -0.94
N LEU A 48 -2.00 -2.05 -0.64
CA LEU A 48 -1.22 -0.95 -1.20
C LEU A 48 -1.08 0.15 -0.16
N THR A 49 0.12 0.71 -0.02
CA THR A 49 0.37 1.78 0.95
C THR A 49 0.35 3.12 0.24
N LEU A 50 -0.52 4.02 0.68
CA LEU A 50 -0.68 5.37 0.12
C LEU A 50 -0.28 6.41 1.15
N ILE A 51 0.51 7.42 0.75
CA ILE A 51 1.00 8.49 1.63
C ILE A 51 0.72 9.84 0.97
N ALA A 52 0.06 10.74 1.69
CA ALA A 52 -0.18 12.10 1.21
C ALA A 52 1.11 12.91 1.15
N ARG A 53 1.40 13.53 -0.01
CA ARG A 53 2.52 14.46 -0.20
C ARG A 53 2.17 15.90 0.18
N ASN A 54 0.91 16.25 0.04
CA ASN A 54 0.39 17.59 0.21
C ASN A 54 -1.09 17.57 0.62
N ASN A 55 -1.71 18.74 0.77
CA ASN A 55 -3.12 18.84 1.16
C ASN A 55 -4.09 18.23 0.14
N GLU A 56 -3.76 18.26 -1.15
CA GLU A 56 -4.58 17.62 -2.17
C GLU A 56 -4.55 16.10 -2.01
N GLY A 57 -3.35 15.52 -1.89
CA GLY A 57 -3.21 14.08 -1.61
C GLY A 57 -3.91 13.66 -0.33
N TYR A 58 -3.91 14.50 0.72
CA TYR A 58 -4.67 14.21 1.95
C TYR A 58 -6.18 14.17 1.71
N LYS A 59 -6.74 15.11 0.93
CA LYS A 59 -8.16 15.08 0.54
C LYS A 59 -8.47 13.85 -0.30
N ASN A 60 -7.59 13.50 -1.23
CA ASN A 60 -7.72 12.31 -2.07
C ASN A 60 -7.70 11.02 -1.24
N LEU A 61 -6.82 10.92 -0.22
CA LEU A 61 -6.84 9.80 0.73
C LEU A 61 -8.16 9.71 1.51
N ILE A 62 -8.72 10.86 1.95
CA ILE A 62 -10.03 10.88 2.62
C ILE A 62 -11.11 10.36 1.67
N GLN A 63 -11.09 10.79 0.41
CA GLN A 63 -12.06 10.37 -0.59
C GLN A 63 -11.96 8.86 -0.88
N LEU A 64 -10.75 8.35 -1.12
CA LEU A 64 -10.49 6.92 -1.32
C LEU A 64 -10.96 6.09 -0.13
N ALA A 65 -10.59 6.49 1.10
CA ALA A 65 -11.00 5.79 2.31
C ALA A 65 -12.52 5.82 2.51
N SER A 66 -13.17 6.95 2.23
CA SER A 66 -14.63 7.08 2.34
C SER A 66 -15.36 6.18 1.34
N SER A 67 -15.00 6.24 0.06
CA SER A 67 -15.60 5.39 -0.99
C SER A 67 -15.36 3.91 -0.73
N ALA A 68 -14.22 3.53 -0.16
CA ALA A 68 -13.97 2.15 0.24
C ALA A 68 -15.01 1.61 1.22
N TYR A 69 -15.47 2.47 2.17
CA TYR A 69 -16.49 2.08 3.15
C TYR A 69 -17.92 2.22 2.62
N THR A 70 -18.22 3.23 1.82
CA THR A 70 -19.59 3.53 1.38
C THR A 70 -20.00 2.75 0.13
N GLU A 71 -19.05 2.42 -0.74
CA GLU A 71 -19.32 1.82 -2.05
C GLU A 71 -18.63 0.47 -2.24
N GLY A 72 -17.39 0.31 -1.75
CA GLY A 72 -16.56 -0.88 -1.97
C GLY A 72 -16.55 -1.90 -0.84
N PHE A 73 -17.37 -1.73 0.20
CA PHE A 73 -17.35 -2.61 1.36
C PHE A 73 -17.90 -4.01 1.06
N HIS A 74 -17.02 -5.00 1.12
CA HIS A 74 -17.39 -6.41 1.07
C HIS A 74 -16.44 -7.20 1.97
N PHE A 75 -16.84 -7.48 3.21
CA PHE A 75 -16.04 -7.97 4.33
C PHE A 75 -14.91 -7.02 4.75
N ARG A 76 -14.32 -6.27 3.82
CA ARG A 76 -13.31 -5.23 4.01
C ARG A 76 -13.63 -4.02 3.14
N PRO A 77 -13.22 -2.80 3.56
CA PRO A 77 -13.36 -1.60 2.73
C PRO A 77 -12.34 -1.66 1.59
N ARG A 78 -12.81 -1.76 0.34
CA ARG A 78 -11.96 -1.91 -0.84
C ARG A 78 -12.14 -0.72 -1.79
N ILE A 79 -11.08 -0.38 -2.48
CA ILE A 79 -11.11 0.45 -3.68
C ILE A 79 -10.69 -0.40 -4.87
N ASP A 80 -10.82 0.12 -6.09
CA ASP A 80 -10.25 -0.48 -7.28
C ASP A 80 -9.28 0.46 -7.98
N LYS A 81 -8.63 -0.01 -9.04
CA LYS A 81 -7.64 0.77 -9.79
C LYS A 81 -8.26 1.95 -10.53
N GLU A 82 -9.54 1.87 -10.90
CA GLU A 82 -10.27 2.97 -11.54
C GLU A 82 -10.44 4.14 -10.56
N LEU A 83 -10.96 3.87 -9.37
CA LEU A 83 -11.10 4.89 -8.33
C LEU A 83 -9.73 5.43 -7.89
N LEU A 84 -8.72 4.54 -7.74
CA LEU A 84 -7.36 4.92 -7.36
C LEU A 84 -6.77 5.90 -8.38
N SER A 85 -6.87 5.61 -9.67
CA SER A 85 -6.37 6.48 -10.75
C SER A 85 -7.00 7.87 -10.72
N LYS A 86 -8.30 7.95 -10.41
CA LYS A 86 -9.03 9.23 -10.30
C LYS A 86 -8.53 10.11 -9.17
N TYR A 87 -8.00 9.53 -8.09
CA TYR A 87 -7.56 10.22 -6.89
C TYR A 87 -6.07 10.02 -6.58
N ALA A 88 -5.24 9.70 -7.60
CA ALA A 88 -3.81 9.47 -7.42
C ALA A 88 -3.00 10.76 -7.17
N ASP A 89 -3.52 11.92 -7.56
CA ASP A 89 -2.80 13.19 -7.49
C ASP A 89 -2.44 13.58 -6.05
N GLY A 90 -1.23 14.05 -5.84
CA GLY A 90 -0.72 14.41 -4.51
C GLY A 90 -0.43 13.23 -3.58
N ILE A 91 -0.42 12.00 -4.07
CA ILE A 91 -0.17 10.77 -3.31
C ILE A 91 1.16 10.14 -3.74
N ASN A 92 1.92 9.67 -2.77
CA ASN A 92 2.99 8.70 -2.95
C ASN A 92 2.43 7.31 -2.71
N CYS A 93 2.80 6.34 -3.57
CA CYS A 93 2.35 4.98 -3.49
C CYS A 93 3.54 4.02 -3.26
N LEU A 94 3.40 3.10 -2.32
CA LEU A 94 4.34 1.99 -2.10
C LEU A 94 3.65 0.67 -2.48
N SER A 95 4.42 -0.26 -3.04
CA SER A 95 3.87 -1.51 -3.59
C SER A 95 3.25 -2.47 -2.57
N GLY A 96 3.35 -2.16 -1.29
CA GLY A 96 2.76 -2.94 -0.20
C GLY A 96 3.62 -4.13 0.27
N CYS A 97 3.14 -4.79 1.31
CA CYS A 97 3.75 -5.97 1.93
C CYS A 97 3.62 -7.23 1.06
N LEU A 98 3.86 -8.43 1.63
CA LEU A 98 3.64 -9.70 0.93
C LEU A 98 2.23 -9.88 0.33
N ALA A 99 1.23 -9.15 0.84
CA ALA A 99 -0.13 -9.14 0.31
C ALA A 99 -0.31 -8.13 -0.85
N GLY A 100 0.72 -7.34 -1.19
CA GLY A 100 0.74 -6.46 -2.35
C GLY A 100 0.66 -7.25 -3.67
N GLU A 101 0.01 -6.68 -4.69
CA GLU A 101 -0.29 -7.39 -5.94
C GLU A 101 0.97 -7.80 -6.69
N ILE A 102 1.99 -6.94 -6.75
CA ILE A 102 3.29 -7.24 -7.37
C ILE A 102 3.96 -8.43 -6.67
N ASN A 103 3.95 -8.43 -5.33
CA ASN A 103 4.52 -9.52 -4.53
C ASN A 103 3.73 -10.83 -4.72
N GLN A 104 2.40 -10.75 -4.86
CA GLN A 104 1.59 -11.93 -5.17
C GLN A 104 1.91 -12.50 -6.56
N LEU A 105 2.18 -11.67 -7.55
CA LEU A 105 2.59 -12.12 -8.89
C LEU A 105 3.94 -12.83 -8.84
N PHE A 106 4.93 -12.31 -8.11
CA PHE A 106 6.22 -12.98 -7.91
C PHE A 106 6.11 -14.34 -7.18
N LYS A 107 5.17 -14.47 -6.24
CA LYS A 107 4.88 -15.75 -5.58
C LYS A 107 4.31 -16.81 -6.54
N LEU A 108 3.75 -16.37 -7.66
CA LEU A 108 3.19 -17.22 -8.71
C LEU A 108 4.13 -17.37 -9.92
N ASP A 109 5.38 -16.89 -9.81
CA ASP A 109 6.40 -16.88 -10.87
C ASP A 109 5.93 -16.13 -12.15
N LYS A 110 5.11 -15.07 -11.97
CA LYS A 110 4.54 -14.22 -13.03
C LYS A 110 5.31 -12.92 -13.18
N ASP A 111 6.61 -13.02 -13.49
CA ASP A 111 7.52 -11.88 -13.52
C ASP A 111 7.12 -10.81 -14.55
N ALA A 112 6.67 -11.21 -15.73
CA ALA A 112 6.26 -10.27 -16.78
C ALA A 112 4.99 -9.48 -16.38
N GLU A 113 4.01 -10.14 -15.74
CA GLU A 113 2.80 -9.49 -15.22
C GLU A 113 3.16 -8.52 -14.07
N ALA A 114 4.12 -8.90 -13.20
CA ALA A 114 4.61 -8.05 -12.12
C ALA A 114 5.31 -6.78 -12.65
N GLU A 115 6.11 -6.89 -13.70
CA GLU A 115 6.79 -5.77 -14.35
C GLU A 115 5.80 -4.83 -15.05
N GLN A 116 4.82 -5.37 -15.76
CA GLN A 116 3.76 -4.56 -16.37
C GLN A 116 2.97 -3.79 -15.32
N LEU A 117 2.54 -4.46 -14.25
CA LEU A 117 1.79 -3.83 -13.17
C LEU A 117 2.60 -2.73 -12.46
N ALA A 118 3.89 -2.95 -12.24
CA ALA A 118 4.76 -1.93 -11.66
C ALA A 118 4.87 -0.70 -12.56
N SER A 119 4.94 -0.90 -13.88
CA SER A 119 4.93 0.18 -14.87
C SER A 119 3.60 0.92 -14.87
N ASP A 120 2.47 0.20 -14.79
CA ASP A 120 1.13 0.81 -14.72
C ASP A 120 0.98 1.70 -13.47
N PHE A 121 1.49 1.27 -12.32
CA PHE A 121 1.47 2.08 -11.10
C PHE A 121 2.41 3.29 -11.21
N ARG A 122 3.62 3.12 -11.77
CA ARG A 122 4.53 4.24 -12.02
C ARG A 122 3.86 5.29 -12.92
N ASP A 123 3.20 4.87 -13.99
CA ASP A 123 2.53 5.78 -14.93
C ASP A 123 1.31 6.46 -14.28
N MET A 124 0.60 5.76 -13.36
CA MET A 124 -0.53 6.32 -12.62
C MET A 124 -0.11 7.41 -11.61
N PHE A 125 0.98 7.20 -10.86
CA PHE A 125 1.42 8.11 -9.79
C PHE A 125 2.51 9.09 -10.23
N GLY A 126 3.25 8.78 -11.30
CA GLY A 126 4.43 9.49 -11.76
C GLY A 126 5.74 8.84 -11.29
N GLU A 127 6.83 9.08 -12.03
CA GLU A 127 8.13 8.41 -11.85
C GLU A 127 8.69 8.51 -10.42
N ASP A 128 8.54 9.67 -9.76
CA ASP A 128 9.05 9.94 -8.42
C ASP A 128 8.03 9.65 -7.30
N HIS A 129 6.90 9.03 -7.62
CA HIS A 129 5.77 8.91 -6.69
C HIS A 129 5.26 7.48 -6.52
N PHE A 130 5.92 6.53 -7.14
CA PHE A 130 5.71 5.10 -6.92
C PHE A 130 7.04 4.43 -6.54
N TRP A 131 7.03 3.61 -5.47
CA TRP A 131 8.20 2.88 -4.97
C TRP A 131 7.89 1.41 -4.79
N LEU A 132 8.87 0.58 -5.12
CA LEU A 132 8.85 -0.84 -4.78
C LEU A 132 9.27 -0.98 -3.31
N GLU A 133 8.39 -1.53 -2.50
CA GLU A 133 8.54 -1.64 -1.05
C GLU A 133 9.29 -2.91 -0.66
N LEU A 134 10.34 -2.77 0.13
CA LEU A 134 11.10 -3.88 0.70
C LEU A 134 10.86 -3.93 2.21
N GLN A 135 10.54 -5.11 2.71
CA GLN A 135 10.38 -5.38 4.14
C GLN A 135 11.30 -6.53 4.55
N ARG A 136 11.77 -6.51 5.79
CA ARG A 136 12.59 -7.58 6.33
C ARG A 136 12.16 -7.90 7.77
N ASN A 137 11.22 -8.80 7.89
CA ASN A 137 10.56 -9.18 9.14
C ASN A 137 10.78 -10.66 9.52
N GLY A 138 11.82 -11.31 8.98
CA GLY A 138 12.20 -12.68 9.31
C GLY A 138 11.36 -13.76 8.63
N ILE A 139 10.56 -13.41 7.63
CA ILE A 139 9.78 -14.36 6.81
C ILE A 139 10.62 -14.75 5.59
N GLU A 140 10.98 -16.03 5.46
CA GLU A 140 11.81 -16.56 4.36
C GLU A 140 11.23 -16.22 2.97
N LEU A 141 9.92 -16.32 2.80
CA LEU A 141 9.24 -15.96 1.57
C LEU A 141 9.44 -14.48 1.22
N GLN A 142 9.52 -13.59 2.23
CA GLN A 142 9.76 -12.16 2.02
C GLN A 142 11.16 -11.92 1.43
N ASP A 143 12.17 -12.64 1.93
CA ASP A 143 13.54 -12.51 1.42
C ASP A 143 13.61 -12.91 -0.06
N LYS A 144 12.96 -14.02 -0.47
CA LYS A 144 12.86 -14.44 -1.86
C LYS A 144 12.15 -13.39 -2.74
N VAL A 145 11.06 -12.83 -2.27
CA VAL A 145 10.31 -11.79 -2.99
C VAL A 145 11.14 -10.51 -3.10
N ASN A 146 11.88 -10.12 -2.05
CA ASN A 146 12.76 -8.96 -2.07
C ASN A 146 13.83 -9.05 -3.18
N GLU A 147 14.40 -10.23 -3.44
CA GLU A 147 15.33 -10.41 -4.54
C GLU A 147 14.69 -10.11 -5.90
N ASN A 148 13.42 -10.52 -6.11
CA ASN A 148 12.67 -10.23 -7.32
C ASN A 148 12.40 -8.72 -7.43
N MET A 149 12.00 -8.07 -6.32
CA MET A 149 11.78 -6.62 -6.26
C MET A 149 13.04 -5.82 -6.62
N VAL A 150 14.20 -6.23 -6.09
CA VAL A 150 15.50 -5.60 -6.45
C VAL A 150 15.83 -5.79 -7.93
N ARG A 151 15.57 -6.97 -8.49
CA ARG A 151 15.75 -7.20 -9.93
C ARG A 151 14.79 -6.34 -10.76
N LEU A 152 13.53 -6.24 -10.34
CA LEU A 152 12.53 -5.41 -10.98
C LEU A 152 12.93 -3.93 -10.96
N ALA A 153 13.36 -3.40 -9.81
CA ALA A 153 13.83 -2.02 -9.66
C ALA A 153 14.98 -1.70 -10.65
N LYS A 154 15.95 -2.62 -10.77
CA LYS A 154 17.07 -2.45 -11.70
C LYS A 154 16.65 -2.43 -13.18
N ARG A 155 15.63 -3.20 -13.56
CA ARG A 155 15.13 -3.24 -14.95
C ARG A 155 14.28 -2.02 -15.30
N THR A 156 13.43 -1.61 -14.37
CA THR A 156 12.41 -0.57 -14.63
C THR A 156 12.84 0.85 -14.23
N GLY A 157 13.92 0.97 -13.43
CA GLY A 157 14.31 2.24 -12.83
C GLY A 157 13.43 2.72 -11.68
N ILE A 158 12.39 1.97 -11.32
CA ILE A 158 11.50 2.32 -10.19
C ILE A 158 12.29 2.24 -8.88
N PRO A 159 12.28 3.30 -8.04
CA PRO A 159 13.05 3.33 -6.81
C PRO A 159 12.54 2.34 -5.77
N LEU A 160 13.46 1.93 -4.88
CA LEU A 160 13.18 1.08 -3.72
C LEU A 160 12.97 1.92 -2.47
N VAL A 161 12.09 1.47 -1.57
CA VAL A 161 11.94 1.99 -0.22
C VAL A 161 11.90 0.86 0.80
N ALA A 162 12.57 1.02 1.93
CA ALA A 162 12.54 0.06 3.03
C ALA A 162 11.52 0.50 4.08
N THR A 163 10.66 -0.43 4.51
CA THR A 163 9.67 -0.22 5.57
C THR A 163 9.68 -1.37 6.55
N ASN A 164 9.01 -1.20 7.70
CA ASN A 164 8.95 -2.21 8.75
C ASN A 164 7.59 -2.89 8.91
N ASP A 165 6.54 -2.38 8.28
CA ASP A 165 5.17 -2.91 8.38
C ASP A 165 4.71 -3.08 9.85
N ILE A 166 4.87 -2.04 10.66
CA ILE A 166 4.61 -2.07 12.09
C ILE A 166 3.11 -2.14 12.37
N HIS A 167 2.67 -3.18 13.05
CA HIS A 167 1.27 -3.40 13.43
C HIS A 167 0.99 -3.05 14.90
N TYR A 168 2.01 -3.04 15.77
CA TYR A 168 1.90 -2.72 17.19
C TYR A 168 3.21 -2.12 17.71
N LEU A 169 3.15 -1.44 18.87
CA LEU A 169 4.29 -0.69 19.41
C LEU A 169 5.23 -1.54 20.27
N ARG A 170 4.68 -2.46 21.06
CA ARG A 170 5.42 -3.28 22.02
C ARG A 170 5.26 -4.75 21.69
N HIS A 171 6.28 -5.54 22.00
CA HIS A 171 6.26 -6.98 21.73
C HIS A 171 5.06 -7.69 22.36
N GLU A 172 4.69 -7.31 23.59
CA GLU A 172 3.54 -7.88 24.31
C GLU A 172 2.18 -7.55 23.65
N ASP A 173 2.10 -6.52 22.83
CA ASP A 173 0.87 -6.11 22.13
C ASP A 173 0.51 -7.09 20.98
N CYS A 174 1.40 -8.03 20.63
CA CYS A 174 1.14 -9.04 19.60
C CYS A 174 -0.13 -9.86 19.88
N GLN A 175 -0.42 -10.16 21.17
CA GLN A 175 -1.63 -10.90 21.56
C GLN A 175 -2.94 -10.14 21.29
N ALA A 176 -2.87 -8.82 21.20
CA ALA A 176 -4.04 -7.98 20.88
C ALA A 176 -4.23 -7.81 19.36
N GLN A 177 -3.18 -8.08 18.57
CA GLN A 177 -3.23 -8.04 17.11
C GLN A 177 -3.92 -9.27 16.50
N ASP A 178 -3.75 -10.46 17.09
CA ASP A 178 -4.36 -11.74 16.68
C ASP A 178 -5.85 -11.79 17.04
#